data_db7b1f8fcda1bc29dce63fc11f35ae25
#
_entry.id   db7b1f8fcda1bc29dce63fc11f35ae25
#
_cell.length_a   1.000
_cell.length_b   1.000
_cell.length_c   1.000
_cell.angle_alpha   90.00
_cell.angle_beta   90.00
_cell.angle_gamma   90.00
#
_symmetry.space_group_name_H-M   'P 1'
#
loop_
_entity.id
_entity.type
_entity.pdbx_description
1 polymer ?
#
loop_
_entity_poly.entity_id
_entity_poly.type
_entity_poly.pdbx_seq_one_letter_code
_entity_poly.pdbx_strand_id
1 'polypeptide(L)'
;MTTLKIEGLRAEVAGREILRGIDLQVRSGEVHAVMGPNGAGKSTLSAVLLGRPGYTVTAGSVTLVPDDGAPIDLLALPTWQRAVAGVHLILQYPTEVPGVALVDALSAAVVARGRDAAGLPAELRAEAARIGFDPEFLSRPLNVDLSGGEKKRNETIQLAVLRPKIAILDELDSGLDIDSLRSSAKRVADAVREDNLGVVAITHDPRLLAQLHPDRVHILIKGRIVTSGGAEHADQLERDGYAAFQTDGDADEPTTPAVVARPASLDDLFANP
;
A
#
# COMPACT_ATOMS: atom_id res chain seq x y z
N MET A 1 -4.30 -11.98 16.06
CA MET A 1 -4.28 -11.60 14.61
C MET A 1 -4.69 -10.16 14.47
N THR A 2 -3.78 -9.30 14.00
CA THR A 2 -4.10 -7.88 13.75
C THR A 2 -5.07 -7.76 12.58
N THR A 3 -6.06 -6.88 12.68
CA THR A 3 -7.08 -6.70 11.65
C THR A 3 -7.21 -5.22 11.27
N LEU A 4 -7.10 -4.92 9.99
CA LEU A 4 -7.51 -3.62 9.42
C LEU A 4 -8.99 -3.71 9.05
N LYS A 5 -9.81 -2.81 9.61
CA LYS A 5 -11.23 -2.66 9.26
C LYS A 5 -11.47 -1.31 8.65
N ILE A 6 -12.14 -1.30 7.51
CA ILE A 6 -12.62 -0.10 6.82
C ILE A 6 -14.13 -0.29 6.70
N GLU A 7 -14.91 0.65 7.24
CA GLU A 7 -16.36 0.56 7.30
C GLU A 7 -16.99 1.85 6.78
N GLY A 8 -17.76 1.74 5.69
CA GLY A 8 -18.49 2.83 5.06
C GLY A 8 -17.62 4.03 4.66
N LEU A 9 -16.34 3.82 4.34
CA LEU A 9 -15.37 4.90 4.10
C LEU A 9 -15.75 5.74 2.90
N ARG A 10 -15.95 7.05 3.11
CA ARG A 10 -16.18 8.06 2.10
C ARG A 10 -15.09 9.11 2.15
N ALA A 11 -14.60 9.52 0.98
CA ALA A 11 -13.56 10.53 0.90
C ALA A 11 -13.67 11.35 -0.38
N GLU A 12 -13.23 12.61 -0.28
CA GLU A 12 -13.19 13.54 -1.38
C GLU A 12 -11.78 14.08 -1.65
N VAL A 13 -11.57 14.50 -2.89
CA VAL A 13 -10.37 15.18 -3.36
C VAL A 13 -10.82 16.46 -4.07
N ALA A 14 -10.30 17.62 -3.66
CA ALA A 14 -10.66 18.92 -4.23
C ALA A 14 -12.20 19.15 -4.27
N GLY A 15 -12.92 18.77 -3.20
CA GLY A 15 -14.38 18.92 -3.08
C GLY A 15 -15.19 17.92 -3.90
N ARG A 16 -14.55 16.92 -4.50
CA ARG A 16 -15.24 15.88 -5.26
C ARG A 16 -15.16 14.54 -4.55
N GLU A 17 -16.30 13.91 -4.29
CA GLU A 17 -16.36 12.58 -3.69
C GLU A 17 -15.80 11.51 -4.65
N ILE A 18 -14.79 10.79 -4.19
CA ILE A 18 -14.14 9.71 -4.93
C ILE A 18 -14.44 8.35 -4.30
N LEU A 19 -14.31 8.21 -2.96
CA LEU A 19 -14.71 7.00 -2.25
C LEU A 19 -16.13 7.16 -1.75
N ARG A 20 -16.97 6.16 -2.01
CA ARG A 20 -18.43 6.25 -1.85
C ARG A 20 -18.99 5.15 -0.95
N GLY A 21 -18.30 4.86 0.15
CA GLY A 21 -18.67 3.81 1.09
C GLY A 21 -17.92 2.51 0.81
N ILE A 22 -16.64 2.49 1.16
CA ILE A 22 -15.78 1.30 1.05
C ILE A 22 -15.90 0.51 2.34
N ASP A 23 -16.20 -0.77 2.21
CA ASP A 23 -16.15 -1.78 3.27
C ASP A 23 -15.08 -2.80 2.91
N LEU A 24 -14.06 -2.94 3.76
CA LEU A 24 -12.96 -3.88 3.56
C LEU A 24 -12.40 -4.32 4.92
N GLN A 25 -12.21 -5.61 5.09
CA GLN A 25 -11.54 -6.16 6.26
C GLN A 25 -10.39 -7.05 5.82
N VAL A 26 -9.19 -6.80 6.36
CA VAL A 26 -7.97 -7.58 6.07
C VAL A 26 -7.32 -7.98 7.39
N ARG A 27 -7.00 -9.24 7.55
CA ARG A 27 -6.28 -9.76 8.71
C ARG A 27 -4.81 -9.96 8.41
N SER A 28 -3.99 -9.90 9.44
CA SER A 28 -2.59 -10.32 9.31
C SER A 28 -2.53 -11.78 8.84
N GLY A 29 -1.63 -12.06 7.88
CA GLY A 29 -1.51 -13.34 7.20
C GLY A 29 -2.42 -13.53 5.98
N GLU A 30 -3.31 -12.58 5.68
CA GLU A 30 -4.16 -12.59 4.48
C GLU A 30 -3.64 -11.63 3.40
N VAL A 31 -3.85 -12.00 2.14
CA VAL A 31 -3.59 -11.15 0.97
C VAL A 31 -4.91 -10.81 0.29
N HIS A 32 -5.24 -9.53 0.27
CA HIS A 32 -6.42 -9.01 -0.42
C HIS A 32 -6.00 -8.15 -1.61
N ALA A 33 -6.48 -8.46 -2.80
CA ALA A 33 -6.29 -7.66 -3.99
C ALA A 33 -7.45 -6.68 -4.18
N VAL A 34 -7.15 -5.42 -4.48
CA VAL A 34 -8.13 -4.41 -4.89
C VAL A 34 -7.86 -4.04 -6.33
N MET A 35 -8.74 -4.47 -7.22
CA MET A 35 -8.65 -4.23 -8.66
C MET A 35 -9.73 -3.25 -9.10
N GLY A 36 -9.47 -2.49 -10.17
CA GLY A 36 -10.45 -1.55 -10.70
C GLY A 36 -9.87 -0.74 -11.85
N PRO A 37 -10.72 -0.16 -12.71
CA PRO A 37 -10.28 0.67 -13.82
C PRO A 37 -9.58 1.94 -13.33
N ASN A 38 -8.92 2.65 -14.26
CA ASN A 38 -8.36 3.96 -13.94
C ASN A 38 -9.47 4.92 -13.51
N GLY A 39 -9.21 5.69 -12.44
CA GLY A 39 -10.21 6.59 -11.85
C GLY A 39 -11.23 5.91 -10.91
N ALA A 40 -11.12 4.60 -10.66
CA ALA A 40 -12.02 3.90 -9.74
C ALA A 40 -11.90 4.34 -8.27
N GLY A 41 -10.80 5.00 -7.88
CA GLY A 41 -10.55 5.43 -6.50
C GLY A 41 -9.43 4.66 -5.78
N LYS A 42 -8.69 3.78 -6.47
CA LYS A 42 -7.64 2.94 -5.88
C LYS A 42 -6.55 3.76 -5.17
N SER A 43 -5.95 4.73 -5.86
CA SER A 43 -4.91 5.60 -5.27
C SER A 43 -5.48 6.57 -4.24
N THR A 44 -6.77 6.90 -4.29
CA THR A 44 -7.45 7.66 -3.24
C THR A 44 -7.58 6.80 -1.98
N LEU A 45 -7.91 5.52 -2.12
CA LEU A 45 -7.96 4.59 -0.98
C LEU A 45 -6.60 4.49 -0.30
N SER A 46 -5.51 4.24 -1.05
CA SER A 46 -4.16 4.17 -0.48
C SER A 46 -3.75 5.48 0.20
N ALA A 47 -4.04 6.63 -0.42
CA ALA A 47 -3.71 7.95 0.13
C ALA A 47 -4.47 8.26 1.43
N VAL A 48 -5.76 7.93 1.52
CA VAL A 48 -6.58 8.08 2.73
C VAL A 48 -6.06 7.17 3.84
N LEU A 49 -5.73 5.92 3.55
CA LEU A 49 -5.19 4.97 4.53
C LEU A 49 -3.83 5.43 5.07
N LEU A 50 -3.02 6.08 4.24
CA LEU A 50 -1.76 6.69 4.66
C LEU A 50 -1.95 7.99 5.47
N GLY A 51 -3.07 8.68 5.30
CA GLY A 51 -3.30 10.01 5.88
C GLY A 51 -2.58 11.11 5.10
N ARG A 52 -2.53 10.99 3.75
CA ARG A 52 -1.91 12.03 2.90
C ARG A 52 -2.74 13.32 2.90
N PRO A 53 -2.09 14.50 2.95
CA PRO A 53 -2.77 15.78 2.79
C PRO A 53 -3.51 15.87 1.45
N GLY A 54 -4.59 16.68 1.42
CA GLY A 54 -5.40 16.89 0.21
C GLY A 54 -6.51 15.86 -0.02
N TYR A 55 -6.67 14.91 0.90
CA TYR A 55 -7.76 13.93 0.92
C TYR A 55 -8.59 14.14 2.17
N THR A 56 -9.88 14.41 2.02
CA THR A 56 -10.80 14.66 3.14
C THR A 56 -11.72 13.46 3.33
N VAL A 57 -11.67 12.84 4.50
CA VAL A 57 -12.65 11.80 4.87
C VAL A 57 -13.94 12.49 5.29
N THR A 58 -15.04 12.12 4.64
CA THR A 58 -16.37 12.70 4.88
C THR A 58 -17.28 11.80 5.71
N ALA A 59 -17.04 10.50 5.69
CA ALA A 59 -17.76 9.52 6.53
C ALA A 59 -17.02 8.19 6.61
N GLY A 60 -17.45 7.33 7.52
CA GLY A 60 -16.91 6.00 7.75
C GLY A 60 -15.77 5.98 8.76
N SER A 61 -15.17 4.81 8.92
CA SER A 61 -14.09 4.57 9.87
C SER A 61 -12.98 3.72 9.26
N VAL A 62 -11.76 3.89 9.78
CA VAL A 62 -10.61 3.02 9.50
C VAL A 62 -9.97 2.66 10.82
N THR A 63 -10.11 1.41 11.23
CA THR A 63 -9.67 0.93 12.53
C THR A 63 -8.64 -0.18 12.38
N LEU A 64 -7.52 -0.06 13.08
CA LEU A 64 -6.58 -1.16 13.27
C LEU A 64 -6.87 -1.83 14.62
N VAL A 65 -7.23 -3.09 14.57
CA VAL A 65 -7.48 -3.92 15.77
C VAL A 65 -6.27 -4.81 15.98
N PRO A 66 -5.36 -4.49 16.93
CA PRO A 66 -4.21 -5.34 17.21
C PRO A 66 -4.62 -6.65 17.90
N ASP A 67 -3.71 -7.64 17.93
CA ASP A 67 -3.92 -8.93 18.60
C ASP A 67 -4.18 -8.74 20.09
N ASP A 68 -3.38 -7.86 20.69
CA ASP A 68 -3.45 -7.49 22.10
C ASP A 68 -3.57 -5.96 22.19
N GLY A 69 -4.68 -5.48 22.77
CA GLY A 69 -4.89 -4.06 22.96
C GLY A 69 -6.22 -3.53 22.43
N ALA A 70 -6.43 -2.23 22.63
CA ALA A 70 -7.62 -1.55 22.19
C ALA A 70 -7.56 -1.25 20.66
N PRO A 71 -8.70 -1.21 19.98
CA PRO A 71 -8.78 -0.73 18.61
C PRO A 71 -8.21 0.69 18.47
N ILE A 72 -7.50 0.92 17.38
CA ILE A 72 -6.83 2.19 17.06
C ILE A 72 -7.58 2.83 15.89
N ASP A 73 -8.12 4.03 16.09
CA ASP A 73 -8.68 4.83 15.00
C ASP A 73 -7.53 5.43 14.17
N LEU A 74 -7.30 4.88 12.98
CA LEU A 74 -6.24 5.35 12.10
C LEU A 74 -6.52 6.74 11.52
N LEU A 75 -7.79 7.14 11.38
CA LEU A 75 -8.14 8.44 10.82
C LEU A 75 -7.76 9.59 11.76
N ALA A 76 -7.77 9.34 13.07
CA ALA A 76 -7.35 10.31 14.08
C ALA A 76 -5.81 10.47 14.16
N LEU A 77 -5.04 9.57 13.53
CA LEU A 77 -3.58 9.56 13.63
C LEU A 77 -2.91 10.24 12.44
N PRO A 78 -1.85 11.03 12.65
CA PRO A 78 -0.98 11.49 11.58
C PRO A 78 -0.23 10.30 10.95
N THR A 79 0.26 10.48 9.71
CA THR A 79 0.91 9.43 8.89
C THR A 79 1.98 8.63 9.66
N TRP A 80 2.88 9.31 10.38
CA TRP A 80 3.96 8.64 11.10
C TRP A 80 3.47 7.75 12.26
N GLN A 81 2.38 8.15 12.95
CA GLN A 81 1.79 7.32 14.01
C GLN A 81 1.08 6.09 13.44
N ARG A 82 0.46 6.19 12.25
CA ARG A 82 -0.07 5.01 11.53
C ARG A 82 1.05 4.02 11.22
N ALA A 83 2.22 4.54 10.80
CA ALA A 83 3.39 3.71 10.57
C ALA A 83 3.89 3.03 11.86
N VAL A 84 3.94 3.75 12.99
CA VAL A 84 4.30 3.19 14.31
C VAL A 84 3.27 2.13 14.75
N ALA A 85 1.98 2.35 14.51
CA ALA A 85 0.92 1.40 14.80
C ALA A 85 1.03 0.09 13.98
N GLY A 86 1.81 0.10 12.91
CA GLY A 86 2.11 -1.11 12.12
C GLY A 86 1.51 -1.11 10.71
N VAL A 87 1.05 0.03 10.20
CA VAL A 87 0.63 0.16 8.80
C VAL A 87 1.82 0.64 7.97
N HIS A 88 2.04 0.05 6.79
CA HIS A 88 3.08 0.42 5.84
C HIS A 88 2.50 0.56 4.44
N LEU A 89 3.02 1.51 3.67
CA LEU A 89 2.62 1.70 2.28
C LEU A 89 3.85 1.64 1.37
N ILE A 90 3.78 0.78 0.36
CA ILE A 90 4.65 0.86 -0.81
C ILE A 90 3.98 1.82 -1.79
N LEU A 91 4.65 2.94 -2.07
CA LEU A 91 4.12 4.02 -2.90
C LEU A 91 4.20 3.68 -4.39
N GLN A 92 3.23 4.13 -5.17
CA GLN A 92 3.32 4.09 -6.63
C GLN A 92 4.57 4.83 -7.14
N TYR A 93 4.84 6.00 -6.56
CA TYR A 93 6.02 6.82 -6.85
C TYR A 93 6.77 7.10 -5.55
N PRO A 94 7.83 6.31 -5.23
CA PRO A 94 8.62 6.52 -4.02
C PRO A 94 9.34 7.87 -4.03
N THR A 95 9.25 8.58 -2.89
CA THR A 95 9.85 9.91 -2.74
C THR A 95 11.35 9.80 -2.49
N GLU A 96 12.13 10.69 -3.12
CA GLU A 96 13.54 10.88 -2.83
C GLU A 96 13.71 11.80 -1.62
N VAL A 97 14.63 11.44 -0.72
CA VAL A 97 14.96 12.26 0.46
C VAL A 97 16.47 12.54 0.45
N PRO A 98 16.91 13.60 -0.24
CA PRO A 98 18.33 13.98 -0.28
C PRO A 98 18.89 14.26 1.11
N GLY A 99 20.12 13.82 1.37
CA GLY A 99 20.83 14.06 2.63
C GLY A 99 20.42 13.15 3.80
N VAL A 100 19.43 12.27 3.64
CA VAL A 100 19.06 11.28 4.66
C VAL A 100 19.48 9.89 4.20
N ALA A 101 20.45 9.28 4.86
CA ALA A 101 20.88 7.93 4.53
C ALA A 101 19.75 6.92 4.81
N LEU A 102 19.59 5.92 3.92
CA LEU A 102 18.58 4.87 4.07
C LEU A 102 18.67 4.20 5.45
N VAL A 103 19.88 3.85 5.90
CA VAL A 103 20.10 3.17 7.17
C VAL A 103 19.67 4.02 8.36
N ASP A 104 19.88 5.35 8.30
CA ASP A 104 19.51 6.27 9.39
C ASP A 104 17.99 6.43 9.48
N ALA A 105 17.33 6.60 8.34
CA ALA A 105 15.87 6.66 8.26
C ALA A 105 15.22 5.39 8.83
N LEU A 106 15.72 4.23 8.43
CA LEU A 106 15.19 2.95 8.91
C LEU A 106 15.55 2.66 10.37
N SER A 107 16.73 3.09 10.84
CA SER A 107 17.09 2.99 12.27
C SER A 107 16.11 3.77 13.13
N ALA A 108 15.82 5.02 12.75
CA ALA A 108 14.84 5.83 13.45
C ALA A 108 13.44 5.19 13.44
N ALA A 109 13.01 4.65 12.32
CA ALA A 109 11.71 3.98 12.20
C ALA A 109 11.61 2.69 13.02
N VAL A 110 12.69 1.89 13.07
CA VAL A 110 12.78 0.66 13.89
C VAL A 110 12.72 0.99 15.37
N VAL A 111 13.47 2.01 15.80
CA VAL A 111 13.48 2.49 17.20
C VAL A 111 12.12 3.06 17.59
N ALA A 112 11.47 3.85 16.72
CA ALA A 112 10.13 4.39 16.97
C ALA A 112 9.07 3.28 17.19
N ARG A 113 9.31 2.06 16.68
CA ARG A 113 8.48 0.87 16.92
C ARG A 113 8.93 0.05 18.13
N GLY A 114 9.84 0.56 18.95
CA GLY A 114 10.34 -0.12 20.15
C GLY A 114 11.29 -1.28 19.89
N ARG A 115 11.88 -1.37 18.69
CA ARG A 115 12.86 -2.41 18.32
C ARG A 115 14.29 -1.88 18.38
N ASP A 116 15.24 -2.77 18.62
CA ASP A 116 16.67 -2.45 18.54
C ASP A 116 17.13 -2.38 17.08
N ALA A 117 17.86 -1.32 16.72
CA ALA A 117 18.40 -1.10 15.40
C ALA A 117 19.87 -1.56 15.23
N ALA A 118 20.53 -2.08 16.26
CA ALA A 118 21.95 -2.46 16.20
C ALA A 118 22.27 -3.49 15.08
N GLY A 119 21.35 -4.41 14.82
CA GLY A 119 21.48 -5.43 13.77
C GLY A 119 21.06 -4.97 12.37
N LEU A 120 20.48 -3.78 12.22
CA LEU A 120 19.86 -3.30 10.99
C LEU A 120 20.77 -3.29 9.76
N PRO A 121 22.05 -2.88 9.81
CA PRO A 121 22.92 -2.92 8.63
C PRO A 121 23.17 -4.32 8.10
N ALA A 122 23.18 -5.33 8.96
CA ALA A 122 23.34 -6.73 8.53
C ALA A 122 22.02 -7.27 7.93
N GLU A 123 20.89 -6.92 8.54
CA GLU A 123 19.54 -7.27 8.06
C GLU A 123 19.28 -6.66 6.67
N LEU A 124 19.63 -5.39 6.45
CA LEU A 124 19.52 -4.72 5.15
C LEU A 124 20.33 -5.42 4.06
N ARG A 125 21.57 -5.80 4.36
CA ARG A 125 22.39 -6.55 3.38
C ARG A 125 21.81 -7.91 3.06
N ALA A 126 21.27 -8.60 4.04
CA ALA A 126 20.64 -9.90 3.86
C ALA A 126 19.38 -9.79 2.97
N GLU A 127 18.53 -8.80 3.24
CA GLU A 127 17.33 -8.54 2.43
C GLU A 127 17.68 -8.09 1.01
N ALA A 128 18.69 -7.24 0.83
CA ALA A 128 19.19 -6.85 -0.49
C ALA A 128 19.64 -8.08 -1.32
N ALA A 129 20.43 -8.97 -0.71
CA ALA A 129 20.85 -10.21 -1.36
C ALA A 129 19.67 -11.12 -1.72
N ARG A 130 18.65 -11.19 -0.86
CA ARG A 130 17.45 -12.02 -1.05
C ARG A 130 16.65 -11.64 -2.30
N ILE A 131 16.60 -10.34 -2.65
CA ILE A 131 15.84 -9.84 -3.81
C ILE A 131 16.71 -9.39 -4.98
N GLY A 132 18.02 -9.65 -4.93
CA GLY A 132 18.96 -9.25 -5.98
C GLY A 132 19.13 -7.73 -6.12
N PHE A 133 19.07 -7.00 -5.01
CA PHE A 133 19.30 -5.55 -4.97
C PHE A 133 20.78 -5.27 -4.70
N ASP A 134 21.38 -4.35 -5.46
CA ASP A 134 22.79 -4.02 -5.32
C ASP A 134 23.08 -3.40 -3.94
N PRO A 135 23.96 -4.02 -3.12
CA PRO A 135 24.31 -3.52 -1.80
C PRO A 135 24.89 -2.10 -1.78
N GLU A 136 25.48 -1.63 -2.87
CA GLU A 136 26.00 -0.25 -2.97
C GLU A 136 24.89 0.79 -2.80
N PHE A 137 23.67 0.48 -3.24
CA PHE A 137 22.52 1.37 -3.11
C PHE A 137 22.05 1.56 -1.67
N LEU A 138 22.39 0.63 -0.76
CA LEU A 138 22.05 0.77 0.66
C LEU A 138 22.82 1.91 1.35
N SER A 139 23.94 2.36 0.77
CA SER A 139 24.73 3.49 1.28
C SER A 139 24.25 4.85 0.79
N ARG A 140 23.34 4.88 -0.19
CA ARG A 140 22.82 6.11 -0.78
C ARG A 140 21.76 6.76 0.12
N PRO A 141 21.51 8.06 -0.08
CA PRO A 141 20.32 8.70 0.49
C PRO A 141 19.04 8.01 0.02
N LEU A 142 17.99 8.06 0.85
CA LEU A 142 16.73 7.34 0.62
C LEU A 142 16.15 7.64 -0.77
N ASN A 143 16.08 6.62 -1.61
CA ASN A 143 15.56 6.64 -2.99
C ASN A 143 16.25 7.59 -3.98
N VAL A 144 17.36 8.23 -3.61
CA VAL A 144 18.10 9.18 -4.49
C VAL A 144 18.91 8.41 -5.52
N ASP A 145 18.87 8.88 -6.77
CA ASP A 145 19.58 8.30 -7.93
C ASP A 145 19.29 6.80 -8.15
N LEU A 146 18.08 6.37 -7.82
CA LEU A 146 17.57 5.05 -8.13
C LEU A 146 16.58 5.11 -9.30
N SER A 147 16.65 4.16 -10.22
CA SER A 147 15.61 3.93 -11.22
C SER A 147 14.27 3.57 -10.57
N GLY A 148 13.17 3.66 -11.30
CA GLY A 148 11.85 3.29 -10.79
C GLY A 148 11.80 1.88 -10.20
N GLY A 149 12.41 0.90 -10.89
CA GLY A 149 12.49 -0.48 -10.41
C GLY A 149 13.36 -0.66 -9.17
N GLU A 150 14.48 0.07 -9.09
CA GLU A 150 15.34 0.06 -7.90
C GLU A 150 14.65 0.69 -6.69
N LYS A 151 13.88 1.79 -6.89
CA LYS A 151 13.06 2.39 -5.84
C LYS A 151 12.04 1.40 -5.27
N LYS A 152 11.33 0.67 -6.13
CA LYS A 152 10.35 -0.34 -5.71
C LYS A 152 11.00 -1.50 -4.95
N ARG A 153 12.15 -2.00 -5.42
CA ARG A 153 12.92 -3.02 -4.68
C ARG A 153 13.41 -2.48 -3.34
N ASN A 154 13.87 -1.22 -3.29
CA ASN A 154 14.27 -0.58 -2.04
C ASN A 154 13.08 -0.50 -1.05
N GLU A 155 11.87 -0.13 -1.50
CA GLU A 155 10.68 -0.14 -0.63
C GLU A 155 10.29 -1.54 -0.17
N THR A 156 10.52 -2.56 -1.01
CA THR A 156 10.32 -3.96 -0.60
C THR A 156 11.30 -4.37 0.52
N ILE A 157 12.56 -3.92 0.46
CA ILE A 157 13.54 -4.12 1.54
C ILE A 157 13.08 -3.40 2.81
N GLN A 158 12.61 -2.15 2.69
CA GLN A 158 12.10 -1.38 3.83
C GLN A 158 10.92 -2.11 4.50
N LEU A 159 9.97 -2.61 3.71
CA LEU A 159 8.85 -3.42 4.23
C LEU A 159 9.37 -4.63 5.01
N ALA A 160 10.33 -5.38 4.44
CA ALA A 160 10.87 -6.57 5.05
C ALA A 160 11.56 -6.29 6.41
N VAL A 161 12.33 -5.22 6.48
CA VAL A 161 13.06 -4.83 7.69
C VAL A 161 12.12 -4.22 8.74
N LEU A 162 11.15 -3.42 8.32
CA LEU A 162 10.21 -2.76 9.24
C LEU A 162 9.17 -3.74 9.81
N ARG A 163 8.90 -4.87 9.15
CA ARG A 163 7.94 -5.90 9.59
C ARG A 163 6.61 -5.31 10.05
N PRO A 164 5.88 -4.62 9.17
CA PRO A 164 4.58 -4.06 9.51
C PRO A 164 3.56 -5.16 9.81
N LYS A 165 2.42 -4.79 10.41
CA LYS A 165 1.29 -5.69 10.60
C LYS A 165 0.40 -5.76 9.37
N ILE A 166 0.22 -4.61 8.70
CA ILE A 166 -0.54 -4.45 7.46
C ILE A 166 0.29 -3.66 6.47
N ALA A 167 0.42 -4.17 5.24
CA ALA A 167 1.03 -3.44 4.13
C ALA A 167 -0.01 -3.14 3.05
N ILE A 168 0.05 -1.93 2.52
CA ILE A 168 -0.70 -1.51 1.35
C ILE A 168 0.31 -1.39 0.21
N LEU A 169 0.10 -2.12 -0.88
CA LEU A 169 0.96 -2.10 -2.05
C LEU A 169 0.24 -1.33 -3.15
N ASP A 170 0.63 -0.07 -3.38
CA ASP A 170 0.02 0.76 -4.41
C ASP A 170 0.81 0.63 -5.71
N GLU A 171 0.32 -0.21 -6.62
CA GLU A 171 0.93 -0.54 -7.91
C GLU A 171 2.43 -0.93 -7.77
N LEU A 172 2.71 -1.93 -6.93
CA LEU A 172 4.07 -2.49 -6.79
C LEU A 172 4.66 -2.93 -8.13
N ASP A 173 3.82 -3.38 -9.05
CA ASP A 173 4.15 -3.85 -10.39
C ASP A 173 4.62 -2.73 -11.33
N SER A 174 4.27 -1.47 -11.07
CA SER A 174 4.56 -0.35 -11.96
C SER A 174 6.07 -0.08 -12.07
N GLY A 175 6.58 -0.13 -13.31
CA GLY A 175 7.98 0.17 -13.62
C GLY A 175 8.98 -0.95 -13.29
N LEU A 176 8.51 -2.14 -12.91
CA LEU A 176 9.36 -3.33 -12.71
C LEU A 176 9.44 -4.17 -13.99
N ASP A 177 10.65 -4.66 -14.30
CA ASP A 177 10.80 -5.79 -15.21
C ASP A 177 10.30 -7.09 -14.56
N ILE A 178 10.14 -8.15 -15.36
CA ILE A 178 9.53 -9.41 -14.92
C ILE A 178 10.30 -10.05 -13.74
N ASP A 179 11.61 -10.00 -13.74
CA ASP A 179 12.42 -10.64 -12.70
C ASP A 179 12.42 -9.82 -11.40
N SER A 180 12.45 -8.49 -11.52
CA SER A 180 12.32 -7.58 -10.38
C SER A 180 10.92 -7.66 -9.76
N LEU A 181 9.86 -7.76 -10.57
CA LEU A 181 8.50 -7.99 -10.07
C LEU A 181 8.41 -9.31 -9.31
N ARG A 182 8.92 -10.39 -9.90
CA ARG A 182 8.91 -11.72 -9.29
C ARG A 182 9.64 -11.76 -7.95
N SER A 183 10.83 -11.15 -7.88
CA SER A 183 11.63 -11.14 -6.64
C SER A 183 10.98 -10.31 -5.54
N SER A 184 10.45 -9.13 -5.88
CA SER A 184 9.73 -8.26 -4.92
C SER A 184 8.43 -8.89 -4.45
N ALA A 185 7.60 -9.40 -5.35
CA ALA A 185 6.34 -10.06 -5.01
C ALA A 185 6.56 -11.32 -4.16
N LYS A 186 7.57 -12.14 -4.51
CA LYS A 186 7.97 -13.29 -3.70
C LYS A 186 8.38 -12.86 -2.29
N ARG A 187 9.17 -11.78 -2.15
CA ARG A 187 9.59 -11.30 -0.82
C ARG A 187 8.39 -10.86 0.02
N VAL A 188 7.39 -10.21 -0.60
CA VAL A 188 6.12 -9.86 0.08
C VAL A 188 5.38 -11.12 0.51
N ALA A 189 5.22 -12.10 -0.39
CA ALA A 189 4.58 -13.38 -0.08
C ALA A 189 5.32 -14.15 1.04
N ASP A 190 6.66 -14.05 1.08
CA ASP A 190 7.45 -14.59 2.19
C ASP A 190 7.12 -13.85 3.50
N ALA A 191 6.99 -12.52 3.50
CA ALA A 191 6.61 -11.75 4.70
C ALA A 191 5.21 -12.11 5.23
N VAL A 192 4.26 -12.42 4.33
CA VAL A 192 2.94 -12.93 4.74
C VAL A 192 3.09 -14.21 5.55
N ARG A 193 3.96 -15.13 5.10
CA ARG A 193 4.16 -16.43 5.77
C ARG A 193 5.07 -16.36 7.01
N GLU A 194 6.16 -15.58 6.91
CA GLU A 194 7.21 -15.53 7.94
C GLU A 194 6.88 -14.56 9.07
N ASP A 195 6.29 -13.38 8.73
CA ASP A 195 6.03 -12.29 9.65
C ASP A 195 4.55 -12.09 9.94
N ASN A 196 3.67 -12.95 9.38
CA ASN A 196 2.21 -12.85 9.49
C ASN A 196 1.70 -11.49 8.97
N LEU A 197 2.27 -10.99 7.87
CA LEU A 197 1.91 -9.71 7.24
C LEU A 197 0.52 -9.80 6.59
N GLY A 198 -0.38 -8.88 6.91
CA GLY A 198 -1.60 -8.67 6.12
C GLY A 198 -1.33 -7.73 4.94
N VAL A 199 -1.84 -8.04 3.76
CA VAL A 199 -1.56 -7.29 2.53
C VAL A 199 -2.85 -6.80 1.86
N VAL A 200 -2.87 -5.51 1.50
CA VAL A 200 -3.83 -4.92 0.55
C VAL A 200 -3.04 -4.59 -0.72
N ALA A 201 -3.14 -5.42 -1.74
CA ALA A 201 -2.48 -5.21 -3.03
C ALA A 201 -3.41 -4.44 -3.99
N ILE A 202 -3.10 -3.20 -4.27
CA ILE A 202 -3.78 -2.39 -5.27
C ILE A 202 -3.02 -2.57 -6.59
N THR A 203 -3.63 -3.23 -7.56
CA THR A 203 -2.99 -3.53 -8.84
C THR A 203 -4.03 -3.77 -9.93
N HIS A 204 -3.60 -3.68 -11.16
CA HIS A 204 -4.31 -4.14 -12.34
C HIS A 204 -3.51 -5.23 -13.09
N ASP A 205 -2.33 -5.64 -12.55
CA ASP A 205 -1.43 -6.60 -13.19
C ASP A 205 -1.66 -8.02 -12.64
N PRO A 206 -2.16 -8.95 -13.45
CA PRO A 206 -2.37 -10.34 -13.05
C PRO A 206 -1.07 -11.06 -12.69
N ARG A 207 0.07 -10.62 -13.23
CA ARG A 207 1.38 -11.22 -12.90
C ARG A 207 1.75 -11.01 -11.42
N LEU A 208 1.38 -9.86 -10.83
CA LEU A 208 1.55 -9.63 -9.40
C LEU A 208 0.67 -10.57 -8.59
N LEU A 209 -0.59 -10.73 -8.98
CA LEU A 209 -1.54 -11.62 -8.31
C LEU A 209 -1.11 -13.08 -8.37
N ALA A 210 -0.56 -13.52 -9.52
CA ALA A 210 -0.02 -14.88 -9.67
C ALA A 210 1.15 -15.18 -8.72
N GLN A 211 1.86 -14.17 -8.22
CA GLN A 211 2.94 -14.34 -7.22
C GLN A 211 2.43 -14.22 -5.78
N LEU A 212 1.46 -13.33 -5.54
CA LEU A 212 0.95 -13.05 -4.20
C LEU A 212 -0.13 -14.06 -3.74
N HIS A 213 -0.79 -14.74 -4.69
CA HIS A 213 -1.88 -15.69 -4.43
C HIS A 213 -2.93 -15.12 -3.46
N PRO A 214 -3.71 -14.10 -3.89
CA PRO A 214 -4.65 -13.42 -2.99
C PRO A 214 -5.73 -14.36 -2.45
N ASP A 215 -6.02 -14.26 -1.16
CA ASP A 215 -7.13 -14.94 -0.50
C ASP A 215 -8.48 -14.36 -0.93
N ARG A 216 -8.49 -13.05 -1.24
CA ARG A 216 -9.67 -12.33 -1.74
C ARG A 216 -9.31 -11.31 -2.80
N VAL A 217 -10.21 -11.16 -3.75
CA VAL A 217 -10.16 -10.15 -4.80
C VAL A 217 -11.41 -9.26 -4.67
N HIS A 218 -11.20 -7.96 -4.63
CA HIS A 218 -12.23 -6.94 -4.54
C HIS A 218 -12.22 -6.09 -5.80
N ILE A 219 -13.36 -5.96 -6.46
CA ILE A 219 -13.49 -5.13 -7.65
C ILE A 219 -14.04 -3.76 -7.24
N LEU A 220 -13.21 -2.73 -7.43
CA LEU A 220 -13.51 -1.33 -7.13
C LEU A 220 -13.93 -0.61 -8.41
N ILE A 221 -15.15 -0.09 -8.45
CA ILE A 221 -15.68 0.71 -9.57
C ILE A 221 -16.33 1.97 -9.01
N LYS A 222 -16.00 3.13 -9.57
CA LYS A 222 -16.59 4.44 -9.19
C LYS A 222 -16.65 4.68 -7.67
N GLY A 223 -15.60 4.32 -6.96
CA GLY A 223 -15.48 4.53 -5.52
C GLY A 223 -16.23 3.54 -4.64
N ARG A 224 -16.70 2.42 -5.18
CA ARG A 224 -17.39 1.35 -4.44
C ARG A 224 -16.76 0.00 -4.72
N ILE A 225 -16.69 -0.87 -3.71
CA ILE A 225 -16.43 -2.29 -3.93
C ILE A 225 -17.74 -2.92 -4.38
N VAL A 226 -17.81 -3.27 -5.67
CA VAL A 226 -19.03 -3.82 -6.29
C VAL A 226 -19.16 -5.32 -6.09
N THR A 227 -18.04 -6.02 -5.93
CA THR A 227 -18.02 -7.45 -5.62
C THR A 227 -16.73 -7.84 -4.91
N SER A 228 -16.78 -8.94 -4.17
CA SER A 228 -15.64 -9.52 -3.46
C SER A 228 -15.75 -11.05 -3.52
N GLY A 229 -14.67 -11.72 -3.90
CA GLY A 229 -14.62 -13.19 -4.01
C GLY A 229 -13.20 -13.73 -3.92
N GLY A 230 -12.98 -14.95 -4.38
CA GLY A 230 -11.67 -15.56 -4.48
C GLY A 230 -10.92 -15.18 -5.74
N ALA A 231 -9.87 -15.96 -6.06
CA ALA A 231 -9.02 -15.72 -7.25
C ALA A 231 -9.81 -15.77 -8.57
N GLU A 232 -10.94 -16.46 -8.61
CA GLU A 232 -11.82 -16.55 -9.79
C GLU A 232 -12.29 -15.17 -10.30
N HIS A 233 -12.36 -14.15 -9.44
CA HIS A 233 -12.70 -12.79 -9.84
C HIS A 233 -11.60 -12.13 -10.68
N ALA A 234 -10.33 -12.45 -10.42
CA ALA A 234 -9.22 -12.00 -11.24
C ALA A 234 -9.25 -12.67 -12.62
N ASP A 235 -9.49 -13.98 -12.65
CA ASP A 235 -9.63 -14.73 -13.92
C ASP A 235 -10.83 -14.26 -14.74
N GLN A 236 -11.95 -13.95 -14.09
CA GLN A 236 -13.13 -13.39 -14.75
C GLN A 236 -12.81 -11.99 -15.30
N LEU A 237 -12.11 -11.16 -14.53
CA LEU A 237 -11.72 -9.83 -14.98
C LEU A 237 -10.81 -9.88 -16.22
N GLU A 238 -9.87 -10.83 -16.28
CA GLU A 238 -9.02 -11.02 -17.47
C GLU A 238 -9.83 -11.41 -18.71
N ARG A 239 -10.82 -12.28 -18.55
CA ARG A 239 -11.65 -12.75 -19.68
C ARG A 239 -12.65 -11.71 -20.15
N ASP A 240 -13.38 -11.11 -19.22
CA ASP A 240 -14.63 -10.39 -19.51
C ASP A 240 -14.48 -8.86 -19.33
N GLY A 241 -13.36 -8.41 -18.74
CA GLY A 241 -13.11 -7.02 -18.43
C GLY A 241 -14.00 -6.47 -17.31
N TYR A 242 -13.83 -5.19 -16.99
CA TYR A 242 -14.60 -4.52 -15.93
C TYR A 242 -16.09 -4.36 -16.23
N ALA A 243 -16.48 -4.45 -17.51
CA ALA A 243 -17.89 -4.34 -17.92
C ALA A 243 -18.76 -5.45 -17.31
N ALA A 244 -18.19 -6.64 -17.10
CA ALA A 244 -18.90 -7.77 -16.47
C ALA A 244 -19.30 -7.52 -15.00
N PHE A 245 -18.69 -6.51 -14.35
CA PHE A 245 -18.94 -6.16 -12.96
C PHE A 245 -19.72 -4.86 -12.78
N GLN A 246 -20.10 -4.18 -13.90
CA GLN A 246 -20.93 -2.98 -13.84
C GLN A 246 -22.40 -3.37 -13.74
N THR A 247 -23.16 -2.69 -12.87
CA THR A 247 -24.61 -2.83 -12.79
C THR A 247 -25.29 -1.71 -13.60
N ASP A 248 -26.51 -1.92 -14.08
CA ASP A 248 -27.26 -0.95 -14.91
C ASP A 248 -27.42 0.44 -14.29
N GLY A 249 -27.24 0.58 -12.96
CA GLY A 249 -27.24 1.86 -12.25
C GLY A 249 -25.94 2.66 -12.38
N ASP A 250 -24.86 2.08 -12.90
CA ASP A 250 -23.54 2.70 -13.01
C ASP A 250 -23.31 3.42 -14.36
N ALA A 251 -24.26 3.34 -15.28
CA ALA A 251 -24.08 3.78 -16.68
C ALA A 251 -24.05 5.33 -16.85
N ASP A 252 -24.60 6.13 -15.92
CA ASP A 252 -24.89 7.55 -16.14
C ASP A 252 -23.89 8.56 -15.58
N GLU A 253 -22.78 8.17 -14.95
CA GLU A 253 -21.78 9.12 -14.50
C GLU A 253 -20.50 9.06 -15.36
N PRO A 254 -20.08 10.18 -15.99
CA PRO A 254 -18.85 10.22 -16.77
C PRO A 254 -17.63 9.88 -15.89
N THR A 255 -16.81 8.94 -16.34
CA THR A 255 -15.47 8.71 -15.77
C THR A 255 -14.64 9.98 -15.96
N THR A 256 -14.43 10.71 -14.89
CA THR A 256 -13.58 11.90 -14.94
C THR A 256 -12.11 11.48 -14.79
N PRO A 257 -11.20 12.12 -15.54
CA PRO A 257 -9.78 11.86 -15.41
C PRO A 257 -9.33 12.02 -13.96
N ALA A 258 -8.41 11.14 -13.53
CA ALA A 258 -7.86 11.15 -12.18
C ALA A 258 -7.35 12.55 -11.83
N VAL A 259 -7.93 13.17 -10.83
CA VAL A 259 -7.36 14.39 -10.22
C VAL A 259 -6.16 13.89 -9.41
N VAL A 260 -4.98 13.96 -10.00
CA VAL A 260 -3.74 13.74 -9.26
C VAL A 260 -3.56 14.95 -8.34
N ALA A 261 -3.76 14.74 -7.05
CA ALA A 261 -3.36 15.75 -6.07
C ALA A 261 -1.87 16.07 -6.31
N ARG A 262 -1.52 17.35 -6.36
CA ARG A 262 -0.12 17.79 -6.47
C ARG A 262 0.71 17.02 -5.46
N PRO A 263 1.89 16.48 -5.83
CA PRO A 263 2.75 15.85 -4.84
C PRO A 263 2.97 16.83 -3.69
N ALA A 264 2.67 16.39 -2.47
CA ALA A 264 2.88 17.19 -1.28
C ALA A 264 4.36 17.59 -1.24
N SER A 265 4.64 18.87 -1.07
CA SER A 265 5.98 19.34 -0.77
C SER A 265 6.36 18.84 0.63
N LEU A 266 7.67 18.78 0.93
CA LEU A 266 8.11 18.45 2.29
C LEU A 266 7.47 19.38 3.34
N ASP A 267 7.20 20.63 2.98
CA ASP A 267 6.54 21.63 3.83
C ASP A 267 5.09 21.23 4.15
N ASP A 268 4.37 20.57 3.22
CA ASP A 268 2.99 20.11 3.44
C ASP A 268 2.91 18.95 4.44
N LEU A 269 3.99 18.15 4.57
CA LEU A 269 4.06 17.03 5.53
C LEU A 269 4.27 17.49 6.98
N PHE A 270 4.79 18.70 7.18
CA PHE A 270 5.08 19.28 8.50
C PHE A 270 4.17 20.47 8.86
N ALA A 271 3.22 20.83 8.00
CA ALA A 271 2.36 22.01 8.17
C ALA A 271 1.23 21.86 9.21
N ASN A 272 1.07 20.70 9.85
CA ASN A 272 0.09 20.53 10.93
C ASN A 272 0.79 20.05 12.20
N PRO A 273 0.68 20.81 13.33
CA PRO A 273 1.21 20.45 14.63
C PRO A 273 0.47 19.26 15.27
#